data_37edbc140af53f13436279682c5cf9cb
#
_entry.id   37edbc140af53f13436279682c5cf9cb
#
_cell.length_a   1.000
_cell.length_b   1.000
_cell.length_c   1.000
_cell.angle_alpha   90.00
_cell.angle_beta   90.00
_cell.angle_gamma   90.00
#
_symmetry.space_group_name_H-M   'P 1'
#
loop_
_entity.id
_entity.type
_entity.pdbx_description
1 polymer ?
#
loop_
_entity_poly.entity_id
_entity_poly.type
_entity_poly.pdbx_seq_one_letter_code
_entity_poly.pdbx_strand_id
1 'polypeptide(L)'
;MKDYVAEFQKKIAEIDADSKNINIINAGIMNHGKSSLFNSLMDKEIFAAQDVRTTVVNQNAQWFDKVYLIDTPGLEAEKKDDTVAYEAYRRASMIIFVHNVKVGELHEKELAAINKIKSLFNDDDFFCKHFCLTLTFMESEAETSILSIRKKVWTTLKVIAAFPILQISLCQIHAIKKALPKTKKI
;
A
#
# COMPACT_ATOMS: atom_id res chain seq x y z
N MET A 1 12.95 12.22 14.18
CA MET A 1 11.92 11.76 13.22
C MET A 1 12.50 10.55 12.52
N LYS A 2 11.81 9.37 12.56
CA LYS A 2 12.32 8.18 11.86
C LYS A 2 12.34 8.47 10.36
N ASP A 3 13.44 8.15 9.71
CA ASP A 3 13.55 8.25 8.25
C ASP A 3 12.88 7.03 7.61
N TYR A 4 11.56 7.15 7.41
CA TYR A 4 10.75 6.10 6.79
C TYR A 4 11.12 5.85 5.33
N VAL A 5 11.75 6.83 4.68
CA VAL A 5 12.22 6.69 3.29
C VAL A 5 13.40 5.72 3.23
N ALA A 6 14.38 5.90 4.11
CA ALA A 6 15.53 5.00 4.18
C ALA A 6 15.09 3.58 4.58
N GLU A 7 14.10 3.45 5.48
CA GLU A 7 13.55 2.15 5.86
C GLU A 7 12.83 1.45 4.70
N PHE A 8 12.08 2.21 3.90
CA PHE A 8 11.42 1.69 2.70
C PHE A 8 12.43 1.24 1.63
N GLN A 9 13.45 2.06 1.37
CA GLN A 9 14.52 1.72 0.43
C GLN A 9 15.28 0.45 0.86
N LYS A 10 15.55 0.32 2.16
CA LYS A 10 16.19 -0.88 2.70
C LYS A 10 15.34 -2.12 2.47
N LYS A 11 14.02 -2.04 2.70
CA LYS A 11 13.08 -3.14 2.43
C LYS A 11 13.04 -3.53 0.95
N ILE A 12 13.00 -2.54 0.05
CA ILE A 12 13.07 -2.82 -1.40
C ILE A 12 14.38 -3.54 -1.74
N ALA A 13 15.51 -3.09 -1.22
CA ALA A 13 16.81 -3.71 -1.48
C ALA A 13 16.90 -5.15 -0.92
N GLU A 14 16.29 -5.42 0.24
CA GLU A 14 16.23 -6.77 0.82
C GLU A 14 15.39 -7.72 -0.03
N ILE A 15 14.30 -7.23 -0.65
CA ILE A 15 13.43 -8.01 -1.54
C ILE A 15 14.12 -8.28 -2.88
N ASP A 16 14.90 -7.34 -3.42
CA ASP A 16 15.55 -7.44 -4.74
C ASP A 16 16.66 -8.51 -4.76
N ALA A 17 17.26 -8.83 -3.61
CA ALA A 17 18.39 -9.77 -3.56
C ALA A 17 18.05 -11.18 -4.11
N ASP A 18 16.77 -11.61 -4.02
CA ASP A 18 16.35 -12.98 -4.36
C ASP A 18 15.33 -13.08 -5.50
N SER A 19 14.76 -11.99 -6.03
CA SER A 19 13.67 -12.05 -7.01
C SER A 19 14.02 -11.46 -8.38
N LYS A 20 13.52 -12.12 -9.44
CA LYS A 20 13.62 -11.58 -10.82
C LYS A 20 12.78 -10.30 -11.00
N ASN A 21 11.63 -10.19 -10.34
CA ASN A 21 10.72 -9.04 -10.38
C ASN A 21 10.13 -8.78 -9.00
N ILE A 22 10.06 -7.50 -8.60
CA ILE A 22 9.45 -7.04 -7.37
C ILE A 22 8.05 -6.53 -7.69
N ASN A 23 7.03 -7.19 -7.18
CA ASN A 23 5.63 -6.82 -7.34
C ASN A 23 5.15 -6.07 -6.09
N ILE A 24 4.99 -4.77 -6.19
CA ILE A 24 4.37 -3.94 -5.16
C ILE A 24 2.89 -3.81 -5.49
N ILE A 25 2.04 -4.31 -4.61
CA ILE A 25 0.59 -4.38 -4.84
C ILE A 25 -0.12 -3.49 -3.85
N ASN A 26 -1.02 -2.64 -4.32
CA ASN A 26 -1.89 -1.91 -3.42
C ASN A 26 -3.08 -2.77 -2.97
N ALA A 27 -3.53 -2.56 -1.76
CA ALA A 27 -4.69 -3.19 -1.16
C ALA A 27 -5.52 -2.15 -0.41
N GLY A 28 -6.78 -2.43 -0.16
CA GLY A 28 -7.66 -1.56 0.62
C GLY A 28 -9.06 -1.47 0.03
N ILE A 29 -9.95 -0.86 0.78
CA ILE A 29 -11.36 -0.69 0.42
C ILE A 29 -11.49 0.23 -0.81
N MET A 30 -12.61 0.12 -1.53
CA MET A 30 -12.92 1.01 -2.64
C MET A 30 -12.88 2.49 -2.19
N ASN A 31 -12.44 3.39 -3.07
CA ASN A 31 -12.36 4.85 -2.84
C ASN A 31 -11.39 5.29 -1.72
N HIS A 32 -10.48 4.44 -1.27
CA HIS A 32 -9.44 4.81 -0.32
C HIS A 32 -8.17 5.40 -0.98
N GLY A 33 -8.19 5.67 -2.29
CA GLY A 33 -7.10 6.37 -3.00
C GLY A 33 -5.96 5.48 -3.47
N LYS A 34 -6.19 4.17 -3.67
CA LYS A 34 -5.18 3.20 -4.15
C LYS A 34 -4.53 3.60 -5.47
N SER A 35 -5.36 3.76 -6.51
CA SER A 35 -4.90 4.13 -7.87
C SER A 35 -4.25 5.51 -7.87
N SER A 36 -4.81 6.48 -7.12
CA SER A 36 -4.24 7.83 -6.97
C SER A 36 -2.87 7.80 -6.30
N LEU A 37 -2.69 6.95 -5.29
CA LEU A 37 -1.39 6.73 -4.64
C LEU A 37 -0.35 6.25 -5.66
N PHE A 38 -0.68 5.24 -6.46
CA PHE A 38 0.24 4.69 -7.45
C PHE A 38 0.50 5.67 -8.61
N ASN A 39 -0.51 6.42 -9.07
CA ASN A 39 -0.32 7.51 -10.03
C ASN A 39 0.64 8.56 -9.47
N SER A 40 0.51 8.91 -8.20
CA SER A 40 1.43 9.84 -7.53
C SER A 40 2.86 9.30 -7.45
N LEU A 41 3.05 8.00 -7.20
CA LEU A 41 4.38 7.36 -7.22
C LEU A 41 4.99 7.37 -8.62
N MET A 42 4.18 7.10 -9.65
CA MET A 42 4.62 7.07 -11.06
C MET A 42 4.86 8.47 -11.64
N ASP A 43 4.31 9.52 -11.03
CA ASP A 43 4.24 10.88 -11.57
C ASP A 43 3.49 10.96 -12.92
N LYS A 44 2.53 10.07 -13.10
CA LYS A 44 1.70 9.91 -14.30
C LYS A 44 0.36 9.29 -13.94
N GLU A 45 -0.69 9.65 -14.66
CA GLU A 45 -1.99 9.00 -14.56
C GLU A 45 -2.02 7.75 -15.44
N ILE A 46 -1.62 6.61 -14.88
CA ILE A 46 -1.58 5.31 -15.55
C ILE A 46 -2.76 4.44 -15.09
N PHE A 47 -3.06 4.50 -13.79
CA PHE A 47 -4.10 3.72 -13.17
C PHE A 47 -5.41 4.52 -13.12
N ALA A 48 -6.52 3.89 -13.46
CA ALA A 48 -7.84 4.55 -13.44
C ALA A 48 -8.23 4.91 -12.00
N ALA A 49 -8.24 6.20 -11.67
CA ALA A 49 -8.58 6.74 -10.36
C ALA A 49 -9.90 7.56 -10.47
N GLN A 50 -11.04 6.88 -10.44
CA GLN A 50 -12.36 7.54 -10.47
C GLN A 50 -13.24 7.04 -9.32
N ASP A 51 -14.22 7.86 -8.93
CA ASP A 51 -15.19 7.53 -7.88
C ASP A 51 -16.17 6.42 -8.27
N VAL A 52 -16.17 6.01 -9.52
CA VAL A 52 -16.95 4.86 -10.03
C VAL A 52 -16.03 3.67 -10.15
N ARG A 53 -16.53 2.47 -9.90
CA ARG A 53 -15.83 1.19 -10.07
C ARG A 53 -15.17 1.11 -11.46
N THR A 54 -13.89 1.38 -11.50
CA THR A 54 -13.11 1.45 -12.76
C THR A 54 -12.12 0.32 -12.91
N THR A 55 -11.60 -0.21 -11.80
CA THR A 55 -10.63 -1.29 -11.82
C THR A 55 -11.36 -2.62 -11.64
N VAL A 56 -11.67 -3.31 -12.75
CA VAL A 56 -12.32 -4.64 -12.75
C VAL A 56 -11.27 -5.75 -12.82
N VAL A 57 -10.07 -5.42 -13.28
CA VAL A 57 -8.91 -6.31 -13.41
C VAL A 57 -7.68 -5.63 -12.84
N ASN A 58 -6.69 -6.43 -12.43
CA ASN A 58 -5.41 -5.87 -11.98
C ASN A 58 -4.74 -5.12 -13.13
N GLN A 59 -4.32 -3.88 -12.88
CA GLN A 59 -3.52 -3.08 -13.80
C GLN A 59 -2.07 -3.09 -13.31
N ASN A 60 -1.10 -3.22 -14.20
CA ASN A 60 0.31 -3.22 -13.83
C ASN A 60 1.08 -2.18 -14.64
N ALA A 61 2.09 -1.58 -14.01
CA ALA A 61 3.02 -0.66 -14.65
C ALA A 61 4.42 -0.85 -14.06
N GLN A 62 5.42 -0.83 -14.93
CA GLN A 62 6.81 -0.84 -14.49
C GLN A 62 7.18 0.52 -13.92
N TRP A 63 7.66 0.55 -12.68
CA TRP A 63 8.07 1.75 -11.97
C TRP A 63 9.58 1.99 -12.11
N PHE A 64 10.38 0.95 -11.84
CA PHE A 64 11.84 0.92 -12.03
C PHE A 64 12.23 -0.40 -12.68
N ASP A 65 13.54 -0.57 -12.91
CA ASP A 65 14.06 -1.86 -13.35
C ASP A 65 13.60 -2.95 -12.37
N LYS A 66 12.92 -3.97 -12.91
CA LYS A 66 12.33 -5.11 -12.18
C LYS A 66 11.27 -4.76 -11.12
N VAL A 67 10.91 -3.49 -10.88
CA VAL A 67 9.89 -3.09 -9.92
C VAL A 67 8.59 -2.73 -10.63
N TYR A 68 7.51 -3.43 -10.28
CA TYR A 68 6.19 -3.26 -10.85
C TYR A 68 5.19 -2.82 -9.79
N LEU A 69 4.39 -1.81 -10.11
CA LEU A 69 3.21 -1.42 -9.33
C LEU A 69 1.99 -2.13 -9.91
N ILE A 70 1.24 -2.81 -9.08
CA ILE A 70 0.03 -3.55 -9.47
C ILE A 70 -1.15 -2.96 -8.71
N ASP A 71 -2.01 -2.26 -9.45
CA ASP A 71 -3.24 -1.69 -8.92
C ASP A 71 -4.34 -2.76 -8.94
N THR A 72 -4.99 -2.96 -7.80
CA THR A 72 -6.03 -3.98 -7.65
C THR A 72 -7.41 -3.34 -7.50
N PRO A 73 -8.49 -4.08 -7.87
CA PRO A 73 -9.85 -3.68 -7.51
C PRO A 73 -9.98 -3.40 -6.02
N GLY A 74 -10.84 -2.44 -5.67
CA GLY A 74 -11.17 -2.18 -4.27
C GLY A 74 -11.88 -3.38 -3.65
N LEU A 75 -11.45 -3.78 -2.47
CA LEU A 75 -12.09 -4.84 -1.70
C LEU A 75 -13.53 -4.45 -1.33
N GLU A 76 -14.40 -5.43 -1.24
CA GLU A 76 -15.84 -5.30 -0.91
C GLU A 76 -16.71 -4.58 -1.96
N ALA A 77 -16.19 -4.31 -3.15
CA ALA A 77 -17.02 -3.81 -4.26
C ALA A 77 -17.94 -4.92 -4.78
N GLU A 78 -17.37 -6.06 -5.16
CA GLU A 78 -18.07 -7.30 -5.54
C GLU A 78 -17.20 -8.52 -5.21
N LYS A 79 -17.82 -9.69 -4.96
CA LYS A 79 -17.09 -10.93 -4.67
C LYS A 79 -16.09 -11.35 -5.76
N LYS A 80 -16.36 -11.00 -7.01
CA LYS A 80 -15.43 -11.29 -8.13
C LYS A 80 -14.19 -10.43 -8.06
N ASP A 81 -14.33 -9.17 -7.68
CA ASP A 81 -13.23 -8.22 -7.53
C ASP A 81 -12.31 -8.67 -6.40
N ASP A 82 -12.89 -9.12 -5.29
CA ASP A 82 -12.13 -9.70 -4.18
C ASP A 82 -11.28 -10.88 -4.63
N THR A 83 -11.82 -11.78 -5.45
CA THR A 83 -11.06 -12.93 -5.95
C THR A 83 -9.85 -12.48 -6.76
N VAL A 84 -10.03 -11.53 -7.70
CA VAL A 84 -8.95 -10.98 -8.53
C VAL A 84 -7.88 -10.31 -7.67
N ALA A 85 -8.31 -9.53 -6.67
CA ALA A 85 -7.39 -8.86 -5.75
C ALA A 85 -6.59 -9.87 -4.91
N TYR A 86 -7.24 -10.88 -4.31
CA TYR A 86 -6.56 -11.88 -3.48
C TYR A 86 -5.61 -12.80 -4.27
N GLU A 87 -5.87 -13.07 -5.53
CA GLU A 87 -4.91 -13.77 -6.39
C GLU A 87 -3.65 -12.94 -6.64
N ALA A 88 -3.79 -11.63 -6.81
CA ALA A 88 -2.64 -10.73 -6.90
C ALA A 88 -1.84 -10.72 -5.59
N TYR A 89 -2.49 -10.58 -4.44
CA TYR A 89 -1.81 -10.52 -3.13
C TYR A 89 -0.92 -11.75 -2.87
N ARG A 90 -1.29 -12.94 -3.34
CA ARG A 90 -0.45 -14.15 -3.23
C ARG A 90 0.91 -14.04 -3.95
N ARG A 91 1.02 -13.15 -4.93
CA ARG A 91 2.22 -12.94 -5.76
C ARG A 91 2.96 -11.66 -5.38
N ALA A 92 2.53 -11.00 -4.30
CA ALA A 92 3.10 -9.76 -3.85
C ALA A 92 4.49 -9.99 -3.25
N SER A 93 5.47 -9.21 -3.70
CA SER A 93 6.73 -9.01 -2.97
C SER A 93 6.52 -8.00 -1.84
N MET A 94 5.59 -7.06 -2.00
CA MET A 94 5.20 -6.09 -0.99
C MET A 94 3.74 -5.71 -1.16
N ILE A 95 3.01 -5.54 -0.06
CA ILE A 95 1.64 -5.05 -0.06
C ILE A 95 1.59 -3.68 0.60
N ILE A 96 0.99 -2.71 -0.09
CA ILE A 96 0.67 -1.39 0.45
C ILE A 96 -0.83 -1.33 0.71
N PHE A 97 -1.23 -1.48 1.97
CA PHE A 97 -2.63 -1.32 2.37
C PHE A 97 -2.95 0.16 2.55
N VAL A 98 -3.93 0.65 1.82
CA VAL A 98 -4.29 2.07 1.77
C VAL A 98 -5.51 2.33 2.64
N HIS A 99 -5.35 3.21 3.62
CA HIS A 99 -6.40 3.66 4.52
C HIS A 99 -6.68 5.16 4.34
N ASN A 100 -7.95 5.51 4.19
CA ASN A 100 -8.40 6.89 4.07
C ASN A 100 -8.62 7.49 5.46
N VAL A 101 -7.85 8.51 5.85
CA VAL A 101 -7.96 9.14 7.19
C VAL A 101 -9.31 9.82 7.43
N LYS A 102 -10.04 10.19 6.38
CA LYS A 102 -11.38 10.81 6.51
C LYS A 102 -12.42 9.89 7.13
N VAL A 103 -12.21 8.57 7.03
CA VAL A 103 -13.12 7.61 7.67
C VAL A 103 -12.75 7.33 9.14
N GLY A 104 -11.67 7.92 9.63
CA GLY A 104 -11.23 7.80 11.02
C GLY A 104 -10.34 6.59 11.30
N GLU A 105 -10.76 5.70 12.20
CA GLU A 105 -10.02 4.49 12.56
C GLU A 105 -10.23 3.38 11.52
N LEU A 106 -9.40 2.33 11.59
CA LEU A 106 -9.63 1.13 10.78
C LEU A 106 -11.00 0.52 11.12
N HIS A 107 -11.84 0.39 10.12
CA HIS A 107 -13.15 -0.26 10.26
C HIS A 107 -13.01 -1.78 10.30
N GLU A 108 -14.04 -2.45 10.85
CA GLU A 108 -14.10 -3.91 10.92
C GLU A 108 -13.83 -4.59 9.58
N LYS A 109 -14.31 -4.02 8.48
CA LYS A 109 -14.10 -4.53 7.12
C LYS A 109 -12.63 -4.45 6.69
N GLU A 110 -11.92 -3.38 7.03
CA GLU A 110 -10.50 -3.24 6.75
C GLU A 110 -9.67 -4.23 7.57
N LEU A 111 -10.05 -4.41 8.84
CA LEU A 111 -9.42 -5.39 9.71
C LEU A 111 -9.62 -6.82 9.21
N ALA A 112 -10.83 -7.16 8.77
CA ALA A 112 -11.15 -8.45 8.16
C ALA A 112 -10.32 -8.65 6.87
N ALA A 113 -10.21 -7.63 6.03
CA ALA A 113 -9.40 -7.66 4.82
C ALA A 113 -7.90 -7.86 5.12
N ILE A 114 -7.35 -7.13 6.08
CA ILE A 114 -5.95 -7.28 6.52
C ILE A 114 -5.70 -8.70 7.04
N ASN A 115 -6.57 -9.22 7.89
CA ASN A 115 -6.45 -10.59 8.42
C ASN A 115 -6.53 -11.63 7.31
N LYS A 116 -7.42 -11.44 6.33
CA LYS A 116 -7.54 -12.34 5.18
C LYS A 116 -6.31 -12.27 4.28
N ILE A 117 -5.75 -11.07 4.03
CA ILE A 117 -4.49 -10.92 3.30
C ILE A 117 -3.37 -11.63 4.06
N LYS A 118 -3.26 -11.42 5.38
CA LYS A 118 -2.27 -12.10 6.22
C LYS A 118 -2.35 -13.62 6.09
N SER A 119 -3.56 -14.18 6.08
CA SER A 119 -3.78 -15.64 5.95
C SER A 119 -3.35 -16.24 4.60
N LEU A 120 -3.03 -15.42 3.61
CA LEU A 120 -2.48 -15.89 2.32
C LEU A 120 -0.99 -16.23 2.41
N PHE A 121 -0.32 -15.78 3.46
CA PHE A 121 1.09 -16.01 3.71
C PHE A 121 1.25 -17.05 4.82
N ASN A 122 2.12 -18.02 4.60
CA ASN A 122 2.38 -19.09 5.58
C ASN A 122 3.34 -18.66 6.69
N ASP A 123 3.92 -17.47 6.57
CA ASP A 123 4.93 -16.93 7.48
C ASP A 123 4.52 -15.51 7.92
N ASP A 124 4.20 -15.40 9.20
CA ASP A 124 3.81 -14.13 9.82
C ASP A 124 4.95 -13.11 9.81
N ASP A 125 6.20 -13.56 9.97
CA ASP A 125 7.38 -12.69 9.94
C ASP A 125 7.62 -12.15 8.53
N PHE A 126 7.47 -12.99 7.49
CA PHE A 126 7.50 -12.56 6.10
C PHE A 126 6.42 -11.52 5.84
N PHE A 127 5.16 -11.81 6.21
CA PHE A 127 4.06 -10.87 6.02
C PHE A 127 4.34 -9.52 6.71
N CYS A 128 4.79 -9.54 7.96
CA CYS A 128 5.11 -8.32 8.70
C CYS A 128 6.20 -7.46 8.03
N LYS A 129 7.19 -8.08 7.41
CA LYS A 129 8.27 -7.39 6.71
C LYS A 129 7.85 -6.81 5.37
N HIS A 130 6.85 -7.42 4.71
CA HIS A 130 6.43 -7.09 3.34
C HIS A 130 5.06 -6.38 3.27
N PHE A 131 4.48 -6.05 4.43
CA PHE A 131 3.23 -5.30 4.53
C PHE A 131 3.50 -3.85 4.98
N CYS A 132 2.88 -2.89 4.29
CA CYS A 132 2.95 -1.47 4.60
C CYS A 132 1.53 -0.90 4.68
N LEU A 133 1.20 -0.16 5.73
CA LEU A 133 -0.04 0.61 5.78
C LEU A 133 0.25 2.08 5.45
N THR A 134 -0.49 2.62 4.49
CA THR A 134 -0.37 4.00 4.03
C THR A 134 -1.64 4.77 4.31
N LEU A 135 -1.50 5.97 4.85
CA LEU A 135 -2.60 6.91 5.07
C LEU A 135 -2.73 7.87 3.89
N THR A 136 -3.97 8.04 3.39
CA THR A 136 -4.33 8.94 2.29
C THR A 136 -5.27 10.05 2.76
N PHE A 137 -5.46 11.09 1.94
CA PHE A 137 -6.31 12.26 2.21
C PHE A 137 -5.91 13.06 3.45
N MET A 138 -4.64 13.00 3.84
CA MET A 138 -4.12 13.68 5.02
C MET A 138 -4.15 15.21 4.90
N GLU A 139 -4.04 15.73 3.68
CA GLU A 139 -4.04 17.15 3.38
C GLU A 139 -5.35 17.86 3.72
N SER A 140 -6.45 17.12 3.86
CA SER A 140 -7.77 17.63 4.21
C SER A 140 -8.09 17.62 5.71
N GLU A 141 -7.16 17.10 6.53
CA GLU A 141 -7.37 16.89 7.97
C GLU A 141 -6.40 17.71 8.81
N ALA A 142 -6.84 18.13 9.98
CA ALA A 142 -5.95 18.78 10.94
C ALA A 142 -4.85 17.81 11.42
N GLU A 143 -3.64 18.31 11.61
CA GLU A 143 -2.48 17.49 12.03
C GLU A 143 -2.74 16.72 13.33
N THR A 144 -3.44 17.32 14.29
CA THR A 144 -3.83 16.68 15.56
C THR A 144 -4.77 15.49 15.34
N SER A 145 -5.70 15.57 14.38
CA SER A 145 -6.61 14.49 14.01
C SER A 145 -5.82 13.35 13.36
N ILE A 146 -4.92 13.67 12.43
CA ILE A 146 -4.04 12.69 11.77
C ILE A 146 -3.20 11.94 12.80
N LEU A 147 -2.59 12.63 13.75
CA LEU A 147 -1.78 12.02 14.81
C LEU A 147 -2.62 11.09 15.70
N SER A 148 -3.85 11.49 16.02
CA SER A 148 -4.78 10.66 16.79
C SER A 148 -5.16 9.38 16.04
N ILE A 149 -5.59 9.51 14.78
CA ILE A 149 -5.94 8.38 13.92
C ILE A 149 -4.73 7.43 13.77
N ARG A 150 -3.56 8.00 13.47
CA ARG A 150 -2.30 7.24 13.37
C ARG A 150 -2.02 6.42 14.62
N LYS A 151 -2.16 7.00 15.81
CA LYS A 151 -1.95 6.31 17.09
C LYS A 151 -2.93 5.16 17.27
N LYS A 152 -4.19 5.37 16.96
CA LYS A 152 -5.26 4.35 17.09
C LYS A 152 -5.04 3.20 16.11
N VAL A 153 -4.81 3.51 14.83
CA VAL A 153 -4.48 2.52 13.79
C VAL A 153 -3.27 1.69 14.22
N TRP A 154 -2.21 2.34 14.70
CA TRP A 154 -1.02 1.66 15.21
C TRP A 154 -1.33 0.71 16.37
N THR A 155 -2.12 1.17 17.35
CA THR A 155 -2.49 0.36 18.51
C THR A 155 -3.29 -0.86 18.09
N THR A 156 -4.26 -0.67 17.20
CA THR A 156 -5.10 -1.75 16.68
C THR A 156 -4.28 -2.82 15.95
N LEU A 157 -3.38 -2.40 15.08
CA LEU A 157 -2.54 -3.33 14.32
C LEU A 157 -1.50 -4.05 15.18
N LYS A 158 -0.98 -3.43 16.22
CA LYS A 158 -0.12 -4.11 17.20
C LYS A 158 -0.83 -5.25 17.92
N VAL A 159 -2.10 -5.09 18.23
CA VAL A 159 -2.91 -6.13 18.91
C VAL A 159 -3.18 -7.31 17.96
N ILE A 160 -3.43 -7.02 16.67
CA ILE A 160 -3.82 -8.04 15.68
C ILE A 160 -2.61 -8.86 15.21
N ALA A 161 -1.44 -8.24 15.14
CA ALA A 161 -0.28 -8.91 14.56
C ALA A 161 1.02 -8.23 14.92
N ALA A 162 1.66 -8.26 15.97
CA ALA A 162 3.07 -7.84 16.25
C ALA A 162 3.82 -7.07 15.12
N PHE A 163 3.14 -6.21 14.36
CA PHE A 163 3.64 -5.59 13.13
C PHE A 163 4.71 -4.52 13.37
N PRO A 164 5.84 -4.59 12.71
CA PRO A 164 6.61 -3.41 12.35
C PRO A 164 5.90 -2.74 11.16
N ILE A 165 5.08 -1.72 11.40
CA ILE A 165 4.38 -1.00 10.34
C ILE A 165 5.27 0.09 9.80
N LEU A 166 5.58 0.01 8.51
CA LEU A 166 6.08 1.14 7.75
C LEU A 166 4.89 2.01 7.38
N GLN A 167 4.82 3.21 7.95
CA GLN A 167 3.78 4.17 7.64
C GLN A 167 4.31 5.22 6.68
N ILE A 168 3.73 5.27 5.48
CA ILE A 168 4.08 6.24 4.45
C ILE A 168 2.90 7.19 4.28
N SER A 169 3.14 8.49 4.48
CA SER A 169 2.17 9.53 4.15
C SER A 169 2.38 10.05 2.72
N LEU A 170 1.35 10.65 2.10
CA LEU A 170 1.48 11.29 0.78
C LEU A 170 2.58 12.35 0.74
N CYS A 171 2.80 13.11 1.82
CA CYS A 171 3.92 14.04 1.93
C CYS A 171 5.29 13.34 1.87
N GLN A 172 5.39 12.09 2.31
CA GLN A 172 6.62 11.30 2.25
C GLN A 172 6.84 10.65 0.88
N ILE A 173 5.77 10.45 0.08
CA ILE A 173 5.89 9.99 -1.31
C ILE A 173 6.74 10.95 -2.14
N HIS A 174 6.62 12.26 -1.93
CA HIS A 174 7.46 13.26 -2.60
C HIS A 174 8.94 13.12 -2.17
N ALA A 175 9.22 12.77 -0.93
CA ALA A 175 10.57 12.49 -0.45
C ALA A 175 11.10 11.16 -0.98
N ILE A 176 10.26 10.13 -1.10
CA ILE A 176 10.61 8.84 -1.73
C ILE A 176 10.99 9.07 -3.19
N LYS A 177 10.22 9.84 -3.96
CA LYS A 177 10.56 10.21 -5.34
C LYS A 177 11.91 10.90 -5.45
N LYS A 178 12.27 11.77 -4.50
CA LYS A 178 13.59 12.46 -4.46
C LYS A 178 14.75 11.54 -4.10
N ALA A 179 14.49 10.51 -3.29
CA ALA A 179 15.51 9.61 -2.76
C ALA A 179 15.82 8.42 -3.69
N LEU A 180 14.91 8.12 -4.64
CA LEU A 180 15.13 7.07 -5.62
C LEU A 180 16.15 7.53 -6.67
N PRO A 181 17.07 6.66 -7.10
CA PRO A 181 18.07 7.04 -8.11
C PRO A 181 17.35 7.52 -9.36
N LYS A 182 17.70 8.74 -9.80
CA LYS A 182 17.25 9.26 -11.10
C LYS A 182 17.77 8.32 -12.18
N THR A 183 17.00 7.32 -12.55
CA THR A 183 17.31 6.49 -13.71
C THR A 183 17.44 7.41 -14.91
N LYS A 184 18.61 7.38 -15.55
CA LYS A 184 18.83 8.06 -16.84
C LYS A 184 17.66 7.68 -17.76
N LYS A 185 16.99 8.70 -18.30
CA LYS A 185 16.05 8.51 -19.41
C LYS A 185 16.74 7.68 -20.47
N ILE A 186 16.24 6.48 -20.71
CA ILE A 186 16.53 5.74 -21.94
C ILE A 186 15.66 6.33 -23.03
#